data_ea2e792c1a0072ec7e5ce59fb60fc8b5
#
_entry.id   ea2e792c1a0072ec7e5ce59fb60fc8b5
#
_cell.length_a   1.000
_cell.length_b   1.000
_cell.length_c   1.000
_cell.angle_alpha   90.00
_cell.angle_beta   90.00
_cell.angle_gamma   90.00
#
_symmetry.space_group_name_H-M   'P 1'
#
loop_
_entity.id
_entity.type
_entity.pdbx_description
1 polymer ?
#
loop_
_entity_poly.entity_id
_entity_poly.type
_entity_poly.pdbx_seq_one_letter_code
_entity_poly.pdbx_strand_id
1 'polypeptide(L)'
;MREYRFDVKRCFTPENVVRLLFVCGCILRIWYAVVTPVTMRGHDIWELSVNAKGKAAYLLRLVEWGKLPDSYELQFYQQPFYYLLSALAAAVMRGLTGIEDAAFLVNAGKVVSCIASCFCLYLSERLLREFCPVRVRGYGMAVLSFTPVFWLTGGRLGEDALTFFFMAAVILGTVEWEKQSDWKHTIWLAVLYGCGMMTKISLAFPAFYTAYIFWKNRKSSRFIPKMAVFAVIALPLGLWYSVRNFVLFGQPLGYVPSMGEILYRGDRSYVARFLSLDIRNWLRSPYANPFQDYNFPVYLLKSELFGEFTYDMPVFIPTLLLLFSTLLTLCVAGIGIYKIYRWKSAPGEKRPLIWGLLFGGYAAISYWKLPYGCSMDFRYYMMLTVCKVLVLCCFLDEEPEGHFAQEQLLLQKGLKGLCFLFTGFSILFFVML
;
A
#
# COMPACT_ATOMS: atom_id res chain seq x y z
N MET A 1 18.13 25.49 43.08
CA MET A 1 18.17 24.68 41.82
C MET A 1 17.14 23.58 41.95
N ARG A 2 16.04 23.64 41.19
CA ARG A 2 15.10 22.49 41.09
C ARG A 2 15.74 21.44 40.22
N GLU A 3 16.12 20.29 40.79
CA GLU A 3 16.52 19.12 40.04
C GLU A 3 15.33 18.68 39.14
N TYR A 4 15.43 18.89 37.85
CA TYR A 4 14.56 18.26 36.87
C TYR A 4 14.94 16.76 36.81
N ARG A 5 14.40 15.95 37.72
CA ARG A 5 14.41 14.50 37.57
C ARG A 5 13.58 14.18 36.32
N PHE A 6 14.25 13.82 35.26
CA PHE A 6 13.64 13.30 34.03
C PHE A 6 12.94 11.96 34.39
N ASP A 7 11.61 12.02 34.55
CA ASP A 7 10.81 10.83 34.88
C ASP A 7 10.65 10.00 33.59
N VAL A 8 11.59 9.06 33.38
CA VAL A 8 11.64 8.16 32.20
C VAL A 8 10.31 7.43 32.01
N LYS A 9 9.56 7.11 33.07
CA LYS A 9 8.24 6.45 32.97
C LYS A 9 7.19 7.34 32.30
N ARG A 10 7.28 8.65 32.40
CA ARG A 10 6.37 9.58 31.70
C ARG A 10 6.66 9.67 30.20
N CYS A 11 7.86 9.36 29.75
CA CYS A 11 8.23 9.38 28.34
C CYS A 11 7.71 8.16 27.56
N PHE A 12 7.52 7.03 28.21
CA PHE A 12 7.11 5.76 27.57
C PHE A 12 5.63 5.41 27.78
N THR A 13 4.75 6.42 27.71
CA THR A 13 3.31 6.11 27.61
C THR A 13 3.00 5.43 26.27
N PRO A 14 1.96 4.57 26.18
CA PRO A 14 1.58 3.94 24.93
C PRO A 14 1.36 4.92 23.76
N GLU A 15 0.79 6.11 24.02
CA GLU A 15 0.66 7.17 23.03
C GLU A 15 2.00 7.67 22.52
N ASN A 16 2.96 7.90 23.42
CA ASN A 16 4.29 8.39 23.06
C ASN A 16 5.06 7.35 22.25
N VAL A 17 4.90 6.05 22.57
CA VAL A 17 5.47 4.95 21.77
C VAL A 17 4.89 4.94 20.36
N VAL A 18 3.57 5.07 20.20
CA VAL A 18 2.91 5.17 18.87
C VAL A 18 3.44 6.37 18.10
N ARG A 19 3.53 7.55 18.73
CA ARG A 19 4.08 8.76 18.10
C ARG A 19 5.54 8.58 17.68
N LEU A 20 6.36 8.01 18.55
CA LEU A 20 7.78 7.74 18.26
C LEU A 20 7.92 6.82 17.04
N LEU A 21 7.18 5.70 17.01
CA LEU A 21 7.20 4.76 15.88
C LEU A 21 6.72 5.43 14.59
N PHE A 22 5.71 6.29 14.65
CA PHE A 22 5.25 7.08 13.52
C PHE A 22 6.36 8.00 12.99
N VAL A 23 7.00 8.77 13.87
CA VAL A 23 8.09 9.69 13.50
C VAL A 23 9.28 8.93 12.92
N CYS A 24 9.71 7.84 13.56
CA CYS A 24 10.76 6.97 13.04
C CYS A 24 10.41 6.43 11.66
N GLY A 25 9.16 5.97 11.46
CA GLY A 25 8.69 5.50 10.17
C GLY A 25 8.71 6.57 9.08
N CYS A 26 8.36 7.83 9.40
CA CYS A 26 8.46 8.94 8.47
C CYS A 26 9.92 9.29 8.15
N ILE A 27 10.80 9.37 9.17
CA ILE A 27 12.23 9.65 8.98
C ILE A 27 12.86 8.58 8.05
N LEU A 28 12.55 7.32 8.26
CA LEU A 28 13.04 6.22 7.44
C LEU A 28 12.62 6.36 5.96
N ARG A 29 11.37 6.75 5.70
CA ARG A 29 10.86 7.00 4.34
C ARG A 29 11.57 8.18 3.67
N ILE A 30 11.70 9.29 4.39
CA ILE A 30 12.39 10.49 3.90
C ILE A 30 13.85 10.18 3.63
N TRP A 31 14.54 9.54 4.57
CA TRP A 31 15.94 9.15 4.40
C TRP A 31 16.12 8.29 3.15
N TYR A 32 15.35 7.21 3.03
CA TYR A 32 15.44 6.33 1.85
C TYR A 32 15.17 7.08 0.54
N ALA A 33 14.15 7.94 0.52
CA ALA A 33 13.85 8.74 -0.67
C ALA A 33 14.97 9.72 -1.03
N VAL A 34 15.68 10.28 -0.07
CA VAL A 34 16.78 11.23 -0.30
C VAL A 34 18.04 10.51 -0.81
N VAL A 35 18.42 9.40 -0.16
CA VAL A 35 19.69 8.75 -0.47
C VAL A 35 19.65 7.80 -1.67
N THR A 36 18.47 7.36 -2.09
CA THR A 36 18.32 6.40 -3.19
C THR A 36 18.02 7.14 -4.50
N PRO A 37 18.91 7.11 -5.50
CA PRO A 37 18.61 7.73 -6.80
C PRO A 37 17.46 7.01 -7.51
N VAL A 38 16.72 7.75 -8.36
CA VAL A 38 15.53 7.25 -9.06
C VAL A 38 15.84 6.05 -9.98
N THR A 39 17.07 5.95 -10.46
CA THR A 39 17.55 4.84 -11.30
C THR A 39 17.81 3.57 -10.51
N MET A 40 17.98 3.66 -9.20
CA MET A 40 18.19 2.52 -8.34
C MET A 40 16.84 1.93 -7.91
N ARG A 41 16.58 0.66 -8.24
CA ARG A 41 15.35 -0.05 -7.89
C ARG A 41 14.06 0.65 -8.39
N GLY A 42 14.16 1.35 -9.53
CA GLY A 42 13.03 1.96 -10.22
C GLY A 42 12.30 0.93 -11.10
N HIS A 43 10.98 1.01 -11.17
CA HIS A 43 10.19 0.29 -12.17
C HIS A 43 9.87 1.20 -13.34
N ASP A 44 10.06 0.70 -14.58
CA ASP A 44 9.68 1.39 -15.82
C ASP A 44 10.37 2.76 -16.00
N ILE A 45 11.60 2.86 -15.49
CA ILE A 45 12.48 4.01 -15.69
C ILE A 45 13.64 3.51 -16.54
N TRP A 46 13.49 3.63 -17.86
CA TRP A 46 14.50 3.13 -18.81
C TRP A 46 15.51 4.22 -19.18
N GLU A 47 15.00 5.39 -19.55
CA GLU A 47 15.80 6.54 -19.96
C GLU A 47 15.28 7.83 -19.32
N LEU A 48 16.21 8.70 -18.92
CA LEU A 48 15.90 10.02 -18.37
C LEU A 48 15.80 11.05 -19.51
N SER A 49 14.88 10.82 -20.43
CA SER A 49 14.68 11.64 -21.63
C SER A 49 13.20 11.83 -21.93
N VAL A 50 12.84 13.02 -22.43
CA VAL A 50 11.48 13.36 -22.91
C VAL A 50 11.04 12.48 -24.10
N ASN A 51 11.99 11.97 -24.88
CA ASN A 51 11.74 11.15 -26.06
C ASN A 51 11.52 9.66 -25.73
N ALA A 52 11.81 9.23 -24.50
CA ALA A 52 11.52 7.89 -24.04
C ALA A 52 10.03 7.68 -23.79
N LYS A 53 9.62 6.47 -23.36
CA LYS A 53 8.22 6.10 -23.10
C LYS A 53 7.98 5.56 -21.68
N GLY A 54 8.90 5.82 -20.75
CA GLY A 54 8.83 5.39 -19.34
C GLY A 54 8.18 6.43 -18.43
N LYS A 55 8.17 6.12 -17.14
CA LYS A 55 7.65 7.01 -16.09
C LYS A 55 8.40 8.34 -16.01
N ALA A 56 9.74 8.31 -16.20
CA ALA A 56 10.55 9.52 -16.25
C ALA A 56 10.18 10.41 -17.43
N ALA A 57 10.00 9.84 -18.61
CA ALA A 57 9.59 10.57 -19.81
C ALA A 57 8.21 11.23 -19.62
N TYR A 58 7.26 10.56 -18.96
CA TYR A 58 5.96 11.14 -18.66
C TYR A 58 6.10 12.42 -17.82
N LEU A 59 6.86 12.35 -16.73
CA LEU A 59 7.15 13.53 -15.89
C LEU A 59 7.86 14.64 -16.68
N LEU A 60 8.94 14.30 -17.39
CA LEU A 60 9.74 15.28 -18.14
C LEU A 60 8.92 15.98 -19.23
N ARG A 61 8.04 15.28 -19.96
CA ARG A 61 7.13 15.90 -20.94
C ARG A 61 6.20 16.93 -20.30
N LEU A 62 5.70 16.65 -19.09
CA LEU A 62 4.89 17.62 -18.36
C LEU A 62 5.70 18.83 -17.91
N VAL A 63 6.94 18.64 -17.47
CA VAL A 63 7.81 19.73 -17.00
C VAL A 63 8.29 20.61 -18.14
N GLU A 64 8.69 20.01 -19.28
CA GLU A 64 9.32 20.73 -20.36
C GLU A 64 8.34 21.22 -21.43
N TRP A 65 7.33 20.41 -21.74
CA TRP A 65 6.38 20.76 -22.82
C TRP A 65 5.02 21.24 -22.29
N GLY A 66 4.73 21.03 -21.00
CA GLY A 66 3.41 21.33 -20.41
C GLY A 66 2.30 20.48 -21.04
N LYS A 67 2.61 19.32 -21.63
CA LYS A 67 1.67 18.51 -22.40
C LYS A 67 1.55 17.10 -21.82
N LEU A 68 0.32 16.61 -21.80
CA LEU A 68 0.04 15.20 -21.55
C LEU A 68 0.55 14.33 -22.70
N PRO A 69 0.89 13.05 -22.47
CA PRO A 69 1.31 12.15 -23.51
C PRO A 69 0.35 12.10 -24.71
N ASP A 70 0.93 11.96 -25.89
CA ASP A 70 0.28 11.88 -27.19
C ASP A 70 0.01 10.45 -27.68
N SER A 71 0.24 9.47 -26.81
CA SER A 71 -0.04 8.06 -27.02
C SER A 71 -0.42 7.39 -25.68
N TYR A 72 -0.82 6.11 -25.73
CA TYR A 72 -1.03 5.30 -24.53
C TYR A 72 -0.03 4.13 -24.40
N GLU A 73 1.03 4.15 -25.19
CA GLU A 73 2.04 3.10 -25.18
C GLU A 73 2.85 3.07 -23.88
N LEU A 74 3.28 1.89 -23.48
CA LEU A 74 4.07 1.63 -22.27
C LEU A 74 3.46 2.29 -21.04
N GLN A 75 4.12 3.29 -20.44
CA GLN A 75 3.64 3.92 -19.21
C GLN A 75 2.70 5.11 -19.43
N PHE A 76 2.49 5.54 -20.68
CA PHE A 76 1.62 6.69 -21.00
C PHE A 76 0.13 6.40 -20.88
N TYR A 77 -0.28 5.12 -20.74
CA TYR A 77 -1.65 4.76 -20.42
C TYR A 77 -2.03 5.08 -18.97
N GLN A 78 -1.03 5.27 -18.09
CA GLN A 78 -1.23 5.56 -16.68
C GLN A 78 -1.97 6.88 -16.47
N GLN A 79 -2.80 6.90 -15.44
CA GLN A 79 -3.58 8.08 -15.06
C GLN A 79 -2.64 9.25 -14.67
N PRO A 80 -2.97 10.52 -15.00
CA PRO A 80 -2.02 11.63 -14.97
C PRO A 80 -1.81 12.23 -13.58
N PHE A 81 -2.66 12.01 -12.59
CA PHE A 81 -2.66 12.79 -11.35
C PHE A 81 -1.33 12.71 -10.58
N TYR A 82 -0.76 11.52 -10.46
CA TYR A 82 0.56 11.35 -9.85
C TYR A 82 1.63 12.15 -10.63
N TYR A 83 1.64 12.04 -11.95
CA TYR A 83 2.65 12.69 -12.79
C TYR A 83 2.49 14.21 -12.83
N LEU A 84 1.28 14.73 -12.75
CA LEU A 84 1.01 16.18 -12.62
C LEU A 84 1.58 16.72 -11.29
N LEU A 85 1.34 16.04 -10.17
CA LEU A 85 1.91 16.43 -8.88
C LEU A 85 3.44 16.33 -8.89
N SER A 86 3.99 15.27 -9.48
CA SER A 86 5.44 15.07 -9.59
C SER A 86 6.09 16.10 -10.49
N ALA A 87 5.45 16.46 -11.59
CA ALA A 87 5.92 17.53 -12.49
C ALA A 87 5.86 18.90 -11.80
N LEU A 88 4.82 19.16 -11.02
CA LEU A 88 4.76 20.39 -10.21
C LEU A 88 5.90 20.46 -9.21
N ALA A 89 6.18 19.36 -8.49
CA ALA A 89 7.30 19.29 -7.54
C ALA A 89 8.65 19.52 -8.26
N ALA A 90 8.87 18.88 -9.40
CA ALA A 90 10.07 19.05 -10.22
C ALA A 90 10.21 20.50 -10.73
N ALA A 91 9.12 21.11 -11.21
CA ALA A 91 9.12 22.50 -11.68
C ALA A 91 9.42 23.50 -10.56
N VAL A 92 8.87 23.28 -9.35
CA VAL A 92 9.19 24.10 -8.18
C VAL A 92 10.68 23.98 -7.82
N MET A 93 11.22 22.77 -7.81
CA MET A 93 12.64 22.55 -7.51
C MET A 93 13.54 23.17 -8.59
N ARG A 94 13.19 23.06 -9.87
CA ARG A 94 13.88 23.76 -10.96
C ARG A 94 13.87 25.27 -10.75
N GLY A 95 12.73 25.86 -10.41
CA GLY A 95 12.60 27.30 -10.13
C GLY A 95 13.42 27.77 -8.92
N LEU A 96 13.57 26.94 -7.88
CA LEU A 96 14.34 27.28 -6.69
C LEU A 96 15.85 27.12 -6.87
N THR A 97 16.29 26.14 -7.66
CA THR A 97 17.73 25.78 -7.78
C THR A 97 18.36 26.21 -9.09
N GLY A 98 17.58 26.46 -10.14
CA GLY A 98 18.07 26.70 -11.50
C GLY A 98 18.63 25.43 -12.19
N ILE A 99 18.48 24.23 -11.58
CA ILE A 99 19.01 22.98 -12.15
C ILE A 99 18.00 22.41 -13.14
N GLU A 100 18.44 22.20 -14.39
CA GLU A 100 17.63 21.65 -15.49
C GLU A 100 17.97 20.19 -15.83
N ASP A 101 18.90 19.57 -15.09
CA ASP A 101 19.30 18.19 -15.32
C ASP A 101 18.11 17.22 -15.14
N ALA A 102 17.91 16.35 -16.13
CA ALA A 102 16.79 15.40 -16.15
C ALA A 102 16.79 14.46 -14.94
N ALA A 103 17.95 13.98 -14.48
CA ALA A 103 18.04 13.12 -13.31
C ALA A 103 17.65 13.86 -12.04
N PHE A 104 18.04 15.14 -11.92
CA PHE A 104 17.64 15.98 -10.79
C PHE A 104 16.12 16.21 -10.79
N LEU A 105 15.51 16.56 -11.92
CA LEU A 105 14.07 16.81 -12.04
C LEU A 105 13.25 15.55 -11.71
N VAL A 106 13.68 14.39 -12.23
CA VAL A 106 13.00 13.12 -11.96
C VAL A 106 13.14 12.73 -10.49
N ASN A 107 14.32 12.94 -9.87
CA ASN A 107 14.50 12.73 -8.43
C ASN A 107 13.66 13.71 -7.59
N ALA A 108 13.52 14.97 -8.01
CA ALA A 108 12.63 15.92 -7.34
C ALA A 108 11.17 15.48 -7.42
N GLY A 109 10.73 14.94 -8.56
CA GLY A 109 9.35 14.45 -8.74
C GLY A 109 8.97 13.30 -7.80
N LYS A 110 9.91 12.46 -7.38
CA LYS A 110 9.60 11.33 -6.45
C LYS A 110 9.24 11.77 -5.04
N VAL A 111 9.42 13.04 -4.67
CA VAL A 111 8.99 13.59 -3.38
C VAL A 111 7.50 13.33 -3.12
N VAL A 112 6.69 13.30 -4.18
CA VAL A 112 5.25 12.98 -4.10
C VAL A 112 5.03 11.58 -3.54
N SER A 113 5.80 10.58 -3.98
CA SER A 113 5.74 9.21 -3.44
C SER A 113 6.13 9.17 -1.96
N CYS A 114 7.17 9.92 -1.57
CA CYS A 114 7.62 10.00 -0.19
C CYS A 114 6.54 10.60 0.73
N ILE A 115 5.98 11.75 0.34
CA ILE A 115 4.90 12.40 1.08
C ILE A 115 3.68 11.48 1.16
N ALA A 116 3.26 10.86 0.06
CA ALA A 116 2.16 9.92 0.03
C ALA A 116 2.39 8.74 0.98
N SER A 117 3.61 8.17 1.01
CA SER A 117 3.96 7.07 1.91
C SER A 117 3.92 7.48 3.40
N CYS A 118 4.33 8.69 3.74
CA CYS A 118 4.20 9.23 5.09
C CYS A 118 2.72 9.44 5.49
N PHE A 119 1.91 9.98 4.58
CA PHE A 119 0.47 10.12 4.81
C PHE A 119 -0.25 8.77 4.87
N CYS A 120 0.19 7.75 4.13
CA CYS A 120 -0.31 6.39 4.29
C CYS A 120 -0.10 5.88 5.71
N LEU A 121 1.09 6.11 6.28
CA LEU A 121 1.38 5.72 7.67
C LEU A 121 0.46 6.45 8.65
N TYR A 122 0.21 7.75 8.43
CA TYR A 122 -0.74 8.53 9.22
C TYR A 122 -2.17 7.98 9.13
N LEU A 123 -2.67 7.69 7.91
CA LEU A 123 -4.00 7.15 7.72
C LEU A 123 -4.14 5.74 8.30
N SER A 124 -3.07 4.94 8.24
CA SER A 124 -3.03 3.62 8.86
C SER A 124 -3.10 3.71 10.39
N GLU A 125 -2.43 4.72 11.00
CA GLU A 125 -2.57 5.01 12.43
C GLU A 125 -4.00 5.46 12.77
N ARG A 126 -4.63 6.30 11.92
CA ARG A 126 -6.03 6.69 12.10
C ARG A 126 -6.97 5.48 12.05
N LEU A 127 -6.74 4.55 11.12
CA LEU A 127 -7.50 3.29 11.08
C LEU A 127 -7.25 2.43 12.33
N LEU A 128 -6.00 2.31 12.80
CA LEU A 128 -5.72 1.63 14.07
C LEU A 128 -6.42 2.26 15.26
N ARG A 129 -6.48 3.58 15.32
CA ARG A 129 -7.18 4.34 16.37
C ARG A 129 -8.67 4.09 16.37
N GLU A 130 -9.23 3.88 15.18
CA GLU A 130 -10.65 3.62 14.99
C GLU A 130 -11.09 2.25 15.56
N PHE A 131 -10.20 1.25 15.48
CA PHE A 131 -10.56 -0.14 15.80
C PHE A 131 -9.85 -0.72 17.02
N CYS A 132 -8.77 -0.10 17.50
CA CYS A 132 -7.90 -0.68 18.50
C CYS A 132 -7.55 0.34 19.59
N PRO A 133 -7.57 -0.06 20.88
CA PRO A 133 -7.13 0.79 21.97
C PRO A 133 -5.60 1.01 21.91
N VAL A 134 -5.15 2.08 22.54
CA VAL A 134 -3.75 2.52 22.49
C VAL A 134 -2.75 1.46 22.95
N ARG A 135 -3.14 0.62 23.92
CA ARG A 135 -2.27 -0.44 24.52
C ARG A 135 -1.69 -1.41 23.49
N VAL A 136 -2.39 -1.66 22.38
CA VAL A 136 -1.95 -2.59 21.32
C VAL A 136 -1.48 -1.89 20.05
N ARG A 137 -1.82 -0.61 19.85
CA ARG A 137 -1.46 0.13 18.61
C ARG A 137 0.04 0.22 18.37
N GLY A 138 0.86 0.21 19.45
CA GLY A 138 2.33 0.21 19.33
C GLY A 138 2.87 -0.96 18.51
N TYR A 139 2.31 -2.17 18.67
CA TYR A 139 2.72 -3.34 17.87
C TYR A 139 2.36 -3.17 16.40
N GLY A 140 1.15 -2.68 16.12
CA GLY A 140 0.72 -2.40 14.75
C GLY A 140 1.56 -1.32 14.07
N MET A 141 1.84 -0.22 14.80
CA MET A 141 2.68 0.86 14.27
C MET A 141 4.11 0.42 14.05
N ALA A 142 4.67 -0.46 14.88
CA ALA A 142 6.00 -1.03 14.65
C ALA A 142 6.05 -1.79 13.31
N VAL A 143 5.08 -2.68 13.05
CA VAL A 143 4.99 -3.39 11.79
C VAL A 143 4.82 -2.44 10.61
N LEU A 144 3.86 -1.49 10.65
CA LEU A 144 3.57 -0.55 9.56
C LEU A 144 4.72 0.42 9.26
N SER A 145 5.41 0.89 10.31
CA SER A 145 6.51 1.84 10.15
C SER A 145 7.71 1.22 9.46
N PHE A 146 7.98 -0.06 9.76
CA PHE A 146 9.20 -0.74 9.34
C PHE A 146 9.01 -1.78 8.24
N THR A 147 7.78 -2.10 7.80
CA THR A 147 7.59 -2.98 6.62
C THR A 147 8.22 -2.36 5.37
N PRO A 148 9.18 -3.07 4.72
CA PRO A 148 10.01 -2.47 3.68
C PRO A 148 9.26 -1.95 2.46
N VAL A 149 8.20 -2.60 1.99
CA VAL A 149 7.45 -2.16 0.80
C VAL A 149 7.00 -0.69 0.89
N PHE A 150 6.70 -0.18 2.09
CA PHE A 150 6.20 1.19 2.25
C PHE A 150 7.27 2.26 2.04
N TRP A 151 8.49 2.04 2.52
CA TRP A 151 9.56 3.00 2.28
C TRP A 151 10.25 2.77 0.94
N LEU A 152 10.28 1.52 0.44
CA LEU A 152 10.74 1.23 -0.92
C LEU A 152 9.88 1.95 -1.97
N THR A 153 8.55 1.86 -1.87
CA THR A 153 7.64 2.55 -2.79
C THR A 153 7.65 4.07 -2.60
N GLY A 154 7.84 4.54 -1.36
CA GLY A 154 8.02 5.97 -1.06
C GLY A 154 9.28 6.60 -1.65
N GLY A 155 10.33 5.81 -1.91
CA GLY A 155 11.57 6.29 -2.54
C GLY A 155 11.62 6.15 -4.07
N ARG A 156 10.54 5.78 -4.74
CA ARG A 156 10.48 5.55 -6.20
C ARG A 156 9.63 6.58 -6.91
N LEU A 157 9.93 6.82 -8.18
CA LEU A 157 9.02 7.51 -9.07
C LEU A 157 7.93 6.52 -9.53
N GLY A 158 6.71 6.73 -9.08
CA GLY A 158 5.58 5.88 -9.47
C GLY A 158 4.33 6.11 -8.62
N GLU A 159 3.19 5.84 -9.21
CA GLU A 159 1.86 6.10 -8.67
C GLU A 159 1.46 5.21 -7.48
N ASP A 160 2.23 4.16 -7.18
CA ASP A 160 1.82 3.11 -6.21
C ASP A 160 1.63 3.65 -4.79
N ALA A 161 2.57 4.47 -4.28
CA ALA A 161 2.45 5.06 -2.95
C ALA A 161 1.24 6.00 -2.83
N LEU A 162 0.98 6.81 -3.87
CA LEU A 162 -0.17 7.71 -3.90
C LEU A 162 -1.48 6.95 -4.06
N THR A 163 -1.49 5.86 -4.82
CA THR A 163 -2.64 4.95 -4.93
C THR A 163 -2.98 4.34 -3.58
N PHE A 164 -1.98 3.87 -2.86
CA PHE A 164 -2.17 3.30 -1.52
C PHE A 164 -2.69 4.36 -0.53
N PHE A 165 -2.17 5.59 -0.58
CA PHE A 165 -2.71 6.71 0.19
C PHE A 165 -4.21 6.87 -0.06
N PHE A 166 -4.65 6.93 -1.32
CA PHE A 166 -6.06 7.06 -1.64
C PHE A 166 -6.88 5.82 -1.23
N MET A 167 -6.34 4.61 -1.33
CA MET A 167 -7.00 3.40 -0.83
C MET A 167 -7.28 3.50 0.68
N ALA A 168 -6.28 3.90 1.47
CA ALA A 168 -6.46 4.10 2.91
C ALA A 168 -7.44 5.25 3.22
N ALA A 169 -7.36 6.35 2.45
CA ALA A 169 -8.22 7.51 2.61
C ALA A 169 -9.69 7.21 2.29
N VAL A 170 -10.00 6.46 1.22
CA VAL A 170 -11.38 6.10 0.88
C VAL A 170 -11.97 5.09 1.85
N ILE A 171 -11.16 4.16 2.39
CA ILE A 171 -11.61 3.23 3.44
C ILE A 171 -11.96 4.01 4.71
N LEU A 172 -11.05 4.88 5.19
CA LEU A 172 -11.31 5.72 6.36
C LEU A 172 -12.49 6.67 6.13
N GLY A 173 -12.53 7.34 4.97
CA GLY A 173 -13.62 8.22 4.59
C GLY A 173 -14.96 7.51 4.50
N THR A 174 -15.00 6.24 4.10
CA THR A 174 -16.22 5.41 4.11
C THR A 174 -16.67 5.10 5.54
N VAL A 175 -15.72 4.82 6.45
CA VAL A 175 -16.02 4.62 7.87
C VAL A 175 -16.56 5.91 8.51
N GLU A 176 -15.96 7.06 8.20
CA GLU A 176 -16.43 8.37 8.67
C GLU A 176 -17.80 8.72 8.09
N TRP A 177 -18.02 8.45 6.80
CA TRP A 177 -19.32 8.65 6.15
C TRP A 177 -20.43 7.76 6.77
N GLU A 178 -20.13 6.52 7.14
CA GLU A 178 -21.10 5.66 7.81
C GLU A 178 -21.55 6.22 9.17
N LYS A 179 -20.64 6.90 9.89
CA LYS A 179 -20.96 7.57 11.15
C LYS A 179 -21.76 8.86 10.95
N GLN A 180 -21.40 9.62 9.92
CA GLN A 180 -21.98 10.93 9.62
C GLN A 180 -22.22 11.06 8.12
N SER A 181 -23.39 10.58 7.66
CA SER A 181 -23.78 10.59 6.26
C SER A 181 -24.31 11.97 5.82
N ASP A 182 -23.51 13.03 6.03
CA ASP A 182 -23.82 14.39 5.61
C ASP A 182 -23.25 14.75 4.22
N TRP A 183 -23.52 15.96 3.75
CA TRP A 183 -23.03 16.45 2.45
C TRP A 183 -21.52 16.61 2.41
N LYS A 184 -20.91 17.09 3.48
CA LYS A 184 -19.46 17.30 3.57
C LYS A 184 -18.70 15.98 3.39
N HIS A 185 -19.08 14.95 4.14
CA HIS A 185 -18.44 13.63 4.02
C HIS A 185 -18.72 12.98 2.66
N THR A 186 -19.91 13.21 2.08
CA THR A 186 -20.26 12.70 0.73
C THR A 186 -19.36 13.34 -0.34
N ILE A 187 -19.24 14.67 -0.36
CA ILE A 187 -18.42 15.40 -1.32
C ILE A 187 -16.94 15.03 -1.15
N TRP A 188 -16.46 15.01 0.10
CA TRP A 188 -15.08 14.65 0.39
C TRP A 188 -14.73 13.24 -0.10
N LEU A 189 -15.60 12.27 0.19
CA LEU A 189 -15.41 10.89 -0.27
C LEU A 189 -15.43 10.79 -1.80
N ALA A 190 -16.29 11.56 -2.47
CA ALA A 190 -16.35 11.63 -3.93
C ALA A 190 -15.06 12.19 -4.53
N VAL A 191 -14.49 13.26 -3.93
CA VAL A 191 -13.20 13.83 -4.34
C VAL A 191 -12.06 12.84 -4.14
N LEU A 192 -12.02 12.14 -2.99
CA LEU A 192 -11.02 11.10 -2.74
C LEU A 192 -11.07 9.98 -3.80
N TYR A 193 -12.27 9.52 -4.17
CA TYR A 193 -12.44 8.54 -5.24
C TYR A 193 -12.02 9.08 -6.60
N GLY A 194 -12.42 10.29 -6.93
CA GLY A 194 -12.07 10.92 -8.20
C GLY A 194 -10.55 11.10 -8.37
N CYS A 195 -9.88 11.74 -7.40
CA CYS A 195 -8.44 11.93 -7.41
C CYS A 195 -7.67 10.60 -7.36
N GLY A 196 -8.17 9.65 -6.59
CA GLY A 196 -7.53 8.36 -6.49
C GLY A 196 -7.65 7.52 -7.78
N MET A 197 -8.83 7.49 -8.42
CA MET A 197 -9.00 6.86 -9.74
C MET A 197 -8.18 7.57 -10.82
N MET A 198 -8.03 8.89 -10.72
CA MET A 198 -7.14 9.68 -11.58
C MET A 198 -5.64 9.44 -11.26
N THR A 199 -5.31 8.80 -10.15
CA THR A 199 -3.98 8.28 -9.85
C THR A 199 -3.78 6.89 -10.46
N LYS A 200 -4.73 5.98 -10.22
CA LYS A 200 -4.73 4.61 -10.74
C LYS A 200 -6.13 4.02 -10.71
N ILE A 201 -6.57 3.48 -11.83
CA ILE A 201 -7.94 2.96 -11.96
C ILE A 201 -8.27 1.84 -10.97
N SER A 202 -7.25 1.11 -10.47
CA SER A 202 -7.42 0.07 -9.44
C SER A 202 -8.01 0.58 -8.13
N LEU A 203 -8.01 1.90 -7.90
CA LEU A 203 -8.73 2.51 -6.78
C LEU A 203 -10.25 2.31 -6.83
N ALA A 204 -10.80 1.97 -7.99
CA ALA A 204 -12.20 1.56 -8.07
C ALA A 204 -12.53 0.32 -7.20
N PHE A 205 -11.50 -0.47 -6.83
CA PHE A 205 -11.73 -1.72 -6.09
C PHE A 205 -12.31 -1.52 -4.67
N PRO A 206 -11.81 -0.61 -3.82
CA PRO A 206 -12.46 -0.27 -2.55
C PRO A 206 -13.92 0.17 -2.66
N ALA A 207 -14.38 0.60 -3.85
CA ALA A 207 -15.75 1.02 -4.06
C ALA A 207 -16.78 -0.10 -3.80
N PHE A 208 -16.41 -1.37 -3.90
CA PHE A 208 -17.28 -2.48 -3.51
C PHE A 208 -17.65 -2.40 -2.01
N TYR A 209 -16.69 -2.10 -1.15
CA TYR A 209 -16.98 -1.89 0.28
C TYR A 209 -17.81 -0.62 0.50
N THR A 210 -17.47 0.48 -0.15
CA THR A 210 -18.23 1.74 -0.05
C THR A 210 -19.65 1.58 -0.55
N ALA A 211 -19.87 0.87 -1.68
CA ALA A 211 -21.20 0.56 -2.20
C ALA A 211 -22.02 -0.29 -1.22
N TYR A 212 -21.39 -1.26 -0.55
CA TYR A 212 -22.04 -2.04 0.51
C TYR A 212 -22.50 -1.13 1.66
N ILE A 213 -21.64 -0.20 2.13
CA ILE A 213 -22.00 0.75 3.18
C ILE A 213 -23.11 1.71 2.72
N PHE A 214 -23.06 2.19 1.50
CA PHE A 214 -24.12 3.00 0.90
C PHE A 214 -25.45 2.24 0.86
N TRP A 215 -25.41 0.99 0.38
CA TRP A 215 -26.61 0.15 0.33
C TRP A 215 -27.20 -0.11 1.72
N LYS A 216 -26.37 -0.37 2.72
CA LYS A 216 -26.78 -0.54 4.13
C LYS A 216 -27.51 0.71 4.64
N ASN A 217 -27.04 1.90 4.26
CA ASN A 217 -27.59 3.19 4.69
C ASN A 217 -28.59 3.82 3.71
N ARG A 218 -29.11 3.06 2.74
CA ARG A 218 -30.00 3.56 1.68
C ARG A 218 -31.30 4.22 2.16
N LYS A 219 -31.72 3.97 3.40
CA LYS A 219 -32.89 4.58 4.03
C LYS A 219 -32.59 5.93 4.71
N SER A 220 -31.33 6.39 4.69
CA SER A 220 -30.97 7.68 5.28
C SER A 220 -31.56 8.86 4.50
N SER A 221 -31.76 9.98 5.20
CA SER A 221 -32.35 11.19 4.58
C SER A 221 -31.51 11.67 3.40
N ARG A 222 -32.17 12.03 2.31
CA ARG A 222 -31.54 12.55 1.09
C ARG A 222 -30.48 11.62 0.49
N PHE A 223 -30.63 10.29 0.62
CA PHE A 223 -29.67 9.33 0.11
C PHE A 223 -29.46 9.46 -1.41
N ILE A 224 -30.53 9.44 -2.21
CA ILE A 224 -30.44 9.52 -3.68
C ILE A 224 -29.74 10.80 -4.15
N PRO A 225 -30.09 12.02 -3.69
CA PRO A 225 -29.35 13.22 -4.03
C PRO A 225 -27.87 13.17 -3.65
N LYS A 226 -27.52 12.58 -2.50
CA LYS A 226 -26.12 12.42 -2.09
C LYS A 226 -25.36 11.50 -3.05
N MET A 227 -25.96 10.38 -3.46
CA MET A 227 -25.35 9.46 -4.42
C MET A 227 -25.20 10.09 -5.80
N ALA A 228 -26.16 10.92 -6.23
CA ALA A 228 -26.06 11.68 -7.48
C ALA A 228 -24.87 12.66 -7.43
N VAL A 229 -24.72 13.42 -6.34
CA VAL A 229 -23.57 14.34 -6.16
C VAL A 229 -22.25 13.56 -6.09
N PHE A 230 -22.23 12.43 -5.36
CA PHE A 230 -21.06 11.56 -5.33
C PHE A 230 -20.63 11.13 -6.74
N ALA A 231 -21.57 10.63 -7.55
CA ALA A 231 -21.29 10.17 -8.91
C ALA A 231 -20.86 11.31 -9.84
N VAL A 232 -21.54 12.47 -9.77
CA VAL A 232 -21.23 13.66 -10.60
C VAL A 232 -19.83 14.23 -10.30
N ILE A 233 -19.32 14.04 -9.10
CA ILE A 233 -17.94 14.46 -8.74
C ILE A 233 -16.94 13.35 -9.06
N ALA A 234 -17.16 12.13 -8.55
CA ALA A 234 -16.17 11.06 -8.61
C ALA A 234 -15.93 10.55 -10.03
N LEU A 235 -16.99 10.36 -10.84
CA LEU A 235 -16.87 9.75 -12.17
C LEU A 235 -16.17 10.66 -13.18
N PRO A 236 -16.59 11.94 -13.36
CA PRO A 236 -15.86 12.83 -14.28
C PRO A 236 -14.42 13.01 -13.84
N LEU A 237 -14.16 13.29 -12.56
CA LEU A 237 -12.82 13.52 -12.04
C LEU A 237 -11.92 12.29 -12.21
N GLY A 238 -12.46 11.09 -11.99
CA GLY A 238 -11.67 9.84 -12.03
C GLY A 238 -11.50 9.25 -13.42
N LEU A 239 -12.39 9.51 -14.36
CA LEU A 239 -12.44 8.81 -15.65
C LEU A 239 -12.05 9.67 -16.86
N TRP A 240 -11.96 11.00 -16.72
CA TRP A 240 -11.75 11.89 -17.87
C TRP A 240 -10.53 11.51 -18.72
N TYR A 241 -9.43 11.08 -18.10
CA TYR A 241 -8.23 10.70 -18.84
C TYR A 241 -8.43 9.39 -19.61
N SER A 242 -9.11 8.41 -19.03
CA SER A 242 -9.46 7.18 -19.75
C SER A 242 -10.40 7.48 -20.92
N VAL A 243 -11.38 8.39 -20.74
CA VAL A 243 -12.27 8.85 -21.83
C VAL A 243 -11.47 9.61 -22.89
N ARG A 244 -10.57 10.52 -22.50
CA ARG A 244 -9.68 11.21 -23.43
C ARG A 244 -8.87 10.23 -24.29
N ASN A 245 -8.24 9.26 -23.64
CA ASN A 245 -7.39 8.30 -24.35
C ASN A 245 -8.21 7.36 -25.25
N PHE A 246 -9.44 7.01 -24.84
CA PHE A 246 -10.35 6.27 -25.71
C PHE A 246 -10.73 7.10 -26.96
N VAL A 247 -11.08 8.36 -26.78
CA VAL A 247 -11.51 9.23 -27.90
C VAL A 247 -10.34 9.56 -28.84
N LEU A 248 -9.17 9.86 -28.30
CA LEU A 248 -8.03 10.31 -29.11
C LEU A 248 -7.22 9.15 -29.71
N PHE A 249 -7.13 8.02 -29.03
CA PHE A 249 -6.18 6.95 -29.39
C PHE A 249 -6.85 5.58 -29.49
N GLY A 250 -8.16 5.46 -29.22
CA GLY A 250 -8.85 4.16 -29.21
C GLY A 250 -8.44 3.24 -28.05
N GLN A 251 -7.83 3.77 -26.99
CA GLN A 251 -7.40 2.96 -25.84
C GLN A 251 -8.61 2.32 -25.15
N PRO A 252 -8.70 0.97 -25.03
CA PRO A 252 -9.79 0.33 -24.33
C PRO A 252 -9.85 0.71 -22.84
N LEU A 253 -11.04 0.77 -22.27
CA LEU A 253 -11.21 0.90 -20.82
C LEU A 253 -10.60 -0.34 -20.13
N GLY A 254 -9.77 -0.08 -19.10
CA GLY A 254 -9.05 -1.15 -18.41
C GLY A 254 -7.86 -1.73 -19.18
N TYR A 255 -7.37 -1.00 -20.19
CA TYR A 255 -6.17 -1.39 -20.93
C TYR A 255 -5.00 -1.66 -19.99
N VAL A 256 -4.31 -2.74 -20.24
CA VAL A 256 -3.03 -3.12 -19.66
C VAL A 256 -2.09 -3.44 -20.83
N PRO A 257 -0.88 -2.87 -20.85
CA PRO A 257 0.06 -3.16 -21.93
C PRO A 257 0.40 -4.66 -21.96
N SER A 258 0.66 -5.18 -23.17
CA SER A 258 1.16 -6.54 -23.33
C SER A 258 2.53 -6.65 -22.66
N MET A 259 2.65 -7.64 -21.79
CA MET A 259 3.92 -7.97 -21.15
C MET A 259 4.63 -9.05 -21.98
N GLY A 260 5.96 -9.03 -21.99
CA GLY A 260 6.72 -10.03 -22.74
C GLY A 260 6.42 -11.45 -22.27
N GLU A 261 6.49 -12.41 -23.18
CA GLU A 261 6.24 -13.84 -22.91
C GLU A 261 7.10 -14.41 -21.78
N ILE A 262 8.31 -13.88 -21.59
CA ILE A 262 9.22 -14.26 -20.51
C ILE A 262 8.63 -14.05 -19.11
N LEU A 263 7.67 -13.14 -18.95
CA LEU A 263 6.95 -12.88 -17.71
C LEU A 263 5.67 -13.70 -17.55
N TYR A 264 5.22 -14.38 -18.62
CA TYR A 264 3.97 -15.14 -18.61
C TYR A 264 4.06 -16.41 -17.75
N ARG A 265 3.03 -16.65 -16.93
CA ARG A 265 2.93 -17.78 -15.99
C ARG A 265 1.62 -18.54 -16.12
N GLY A 266 0.83 -18.24 -17.14
CA GLY A 266 -0.47 -18.86 -17.37
C GLY A 266 -0.40 -20.31 -17.86
N ASP A 267 0.78 -20.77 -18.27
CA ASP A 267 1.10 -22.16 -18.61
C ASP A 267 1.09 -23.11 -17.40
N ARG A 268 1.23 -22.57 -16.19
CA ARG A 268 1.20 -23.35 -14.95
C ARG A 268 -0.23 -23.58 -14.47
N SER A 269 -0.48 -24.77 -13.89
CA SER A 269 -1.81 -25.11 -13.34
C SER A 269 -2.25 -24.15 -12.23
N TYR A 270 -3.55 -23.96 -12.05
CA TYR A 270 -4.10 -23.13 -10.98
C TYR A 270 -3.66 -23.61 -9.58
N VAL A 271 -3.57 -24.92 -9.39
CA VAL A 271 -3.09 -25.50 -8.12
C VAL A 271 -1.65 -25.07 -7.85
N ALA A 272 -0.76 -25.15 -8.84
CA ALA A 272 0.62 -24.71 -8.70
C ALA A 272 0.73 -23.21 -8.42
N ARG A 273 -0.12 -22.39 -9.06
CA ARG A 273 -0.08 -20.93 -8.94
C ARG A 273 -0.65 -20.41 -7.62
N PHE A 274 -1.75 -20.98 -7.12
CA PHE A 274 -2.51 -20.39 -6.02
C PHE A 274 -2.56 -21.24 -4.75
N LEU A 275 -2.49 -22.56 -4.86
CA LEU A 275 -2.76 -23.45 -3.73
C LEU A 275 -1.52 -24.23 -3.26
N SER A 276 -0.54 -24.44 -4.11
CA SER A 276 0.72 -25.04 -3.68
C SER A 276 1.54 -24.06 -2.85
N LEU A 277 2.28 -24.59 -1.87
CA LEU A 277 3.32 -23.82 -1.19
C LEU A 277 4.66 -24.24 -1.80
N ASP A 278 5.26 -23.38 -2.61
CA ASP A 278 6.58 -23.64 -3.19
C ASP A 278 7.68 -23.38 -2.13
N ILE A 279 7.77 -24.32 -1.17
CA ILE A 279 8.72 -24.25 -0.06
C ILE A 279 10.17 -24.27 -0.58
N ARG A 280 10.44 -24.94 -1.68
CA ARG A 280 11.81 -24.99 -2.27
C ARG A 280 12.23 -23.60 -2.73
N ASN A 281 11.35 -22.91 -3.44
CA ASN A 281 11.60 -21.54 -3.86
C ASN A 281 11.68 -20.58 -2.67
N TRP A 282 10.81 -20.75 -1.67
CA TRP A 282 10.85 -19.96 -0.43
C TRP A 282 12.20 -20.09 0.29
N LEU A 283 12.76 -21.30 0.39
CA LEU A 283 14.06 -21.57 1.01
C LEU A 283 15.26 -21.16 0.14
N ARG A 284 15.11 -21.22 -1.20
CA ARG A 284 16.21 -20.96 -2.13
C ARG A 284 16.69 -19.51 -2.12
N SER A 285 15.78 -18.57 -2.05
CA SER A 285 16.07 -17.14 -2.07
C SER A 285 15.01 -16.36 -1.31
N PRO A 286 15.38 -15.39 -0.48
CA PRO A 286 14.42 -14.50 0.16
C PRO A 286 13.76 -13.53 -0.82
N TYR A 287 14.33 -13.34 -2.02
CA TYR A 287 13.90 -12.37 -3.00
C TYR A 287 12.91 -12.97 -4.01
N ALA A 288 11.94 -12.16 -4.43
CA ALA A 288 11.03 -12.51 -5.52
C ALA A 288 11.71 -12.32 -6.89
N ASN A 289 11.42 -13.22 -7.82
CA ASN A 289 11.94 -13.15 -9.19
C ASN A 289 10.78 -13.21 -10.20
N PRO A 290 10.39 -12.10 -10.85
CA PRO A 290 9.26 -12.04 -11.77
C PRO A 290 9.48 -12.92 -13.03
N PHE A 291 10.73 -13.25 -13.34
CA PHE A 291 11.09 -14.07 -14.50
C PHE A 291 11.03 -15.58 -14.24
N GLN A 292 10.95 -16.03 -12.99
CA GLN A 292 10.99 -17.46 -12.63
C GLN A 292 9.83 -17.87 -11.72
N ASP A 293 9.44 -17.01 -10.78
CA ASP A 293 8.44 -17.34 -9.79
C ASP A 293 7.03 -17.33 -10.40
N TYR A 294 6.22 -18.27 -9.96
CA TYR A 294 4.83 -18.43 -10.41
C TYR A 294 3.84 -18.62 -9.25
N ASN A 295 4.36 -18.89 -8.05
CA ASN A 295 3.55 -19.20 -6.88
C ASN A 295 3.14 -17.91 -6.16
N PHE A 296 1.86 -17.58 -6.26
CA PHE A 296 1.29 -16.33 -5.76
C PHE A 296 1.49 -16.09 -4.26
N PRO A 297 1.18 -17.05 -3.34
CA PRO A 297 1.38 -16.84 -1.91
C PRO A 297 2.85 -16.57 -1.54
N VAL A 298 3.78 -17.34 -2.08
CA VAL A 298 5.22 -17.19 -1.80
C VAL A 298 5.75 -15.88 -2.36
N TYR A 299 5.32 -15.50 -3.57
CA TYR A 299 5.72 -14.25 -4.19
C TYR A 299 5.26 -13.03 -3.39
N LEU A 300 4.01 -13.04 -2.92
CA LEU A 300 3.49 -11.96 -2.08
C LEU A 300 4.29 -11.78 -0.80
N LEU A 301 4.64 -12.87 -0.11
CA LEU A 301 5.45 -12.84 1.12
C LEU A 301 6.83 -12.22 0.89
N LYS A 302 7.49 -12.58 -0.22
CA LYS A 302 8.81 -12.04 -0.59
C LYS A 302 8.72 -10.58 -1.02
N SER A 303 7.76 -10.24 -1.88
CA SER A 303 7.65 -8.90 -2.45
C SER A 303 7.08 -7.87 -1.45
N GLU A 304 6.38 -8.29 -0.39
CA GLU A 304 6.03 -7.41 0.74
C GLU A 304 7.27 -6.81 1.40
N LEU A 305 8.38 -7.54 1.39
CA LEU A 305 9.62 -7.11 2.04
C LEU A 305 10.60 -6.47 1.06
N PHE A 306 10.78 -7.08 -0.09
CA PHE A 306 11.92 -6.76 -0.96
C PHE A 306 11.50 -6.22 -2.34
N GLY A 307 10.21 -6.21 -2.64
CA GLY A 307 9.73 -5.96 -4.00
C GLY A 307 10.28 -7.03 -4.95
N GLU A 308 10.60 -6.63 -6.17
CA GLU A 308 11.21 -7.48 -7.20
C GLU A 308 12.73 -7.25 -7.32
N PHE A 309 13.39 -6.94 -6.20
CA PHE A 309 14.80 -6.57 -6.16
C PHE A 309 15.61 -7.52 -5.30
N THR A 310 16.89 -7.62 -5.65
CA THR A 310 17.93 -8.25 -4.85
C THR A 310 18.78 -7.19 -4.15
N TYR A 311 19.42 -7.57 -3.05
CA TYR A 311 20.21 -6.67 -2.23
C TYR A 311 21.55 -7.29 -1.90
N ASP A 312 22.62 -6.50 -2.01
CA ASP A 312 23.97 -6.92 -1.69
C ASP A 312 24.20 -6.79 -0.17
N MET A 313 23.86 -7.85 0.54
CA MET A 313 24.01 -7.96 2.00
C MET A 313 24.06 -9.42 2.44
N PRO A 314 24.49 -9.72 3.67
CA PRO A 314 24.46 -11.09 4.20
C PRO A 314 23.06 -11.72 4.12
N VAL A 315 22.93 -12.82 3.38
CA VAL A 315 21.65 -13.46 3.03
C VAL A 315 20.82 -13.87 4.26
N PHE A 316 21.45 -14.12 5.41
CA PHE A 316 20.72 -14.49 6.62
C PHE A 316 19.77 -13.38 7.12
N ILE A 317 20.08 -12.09 6.90
CA ILE A 317 19.26 -10.95 7.32
C ILE A 317 17.91 -10.97 6.60
N PRO A 318 17.86 -10.91 5.24
CA PRO A 318 16.59 -10.98 4.53
C PRO A 318 15.87 -12.32 4.71
N THR A 319 16.60 -13.43 4.92
CA THR A 319 15.99 -14.74 5.18
C THR A 319 15.26 -14.77 6.53
N LEU A 320 15.85 -14.26 7.60
CA LEU A 320 15.20 -14.17 8.90
C LEU A 320 14.05 -13.18 8.90
N LEU A 321 14.19 -12.04 8.22
CA LEU A 321 13.10 -11.08 8.05
C LEU A 321 11.91 -11.71 7.31
N LEU A 322 12.17 -12.48 6.23
CA LEU A 322 11.15 -13.23 5.50
C LEU A 322 10.49 -14.28 6.41
N LEU A 323 11.26 -15.01 7.21
CA LEU A 323 10.74 -16.01 8.15
C LEU A 323 9.78 -15.37 9.15
N PHE A 324 10.19 -14.27 9.82
CA PHE A 324 9.35 -13.59 10.80
C PHE A 324 8.10 -12.97 10.19
N SER A 325 8.20 -12.36 9.00
CA SER A 325 7.04 -11.86 8.25
C SER A 325 6.08 -12.98 7.86
N THR A 326 6.61 -14.11 7.39
CA THR A 326 5.81 -15.29 7.02
C THR A 326 5.06 -15.84 8.23
N LEU A 327 5.75 -16.05 9.35
CA LEU A 327 5.13 -16.54 10.59
C LEU A 327 4.03 -15.58 11.07
N LEU A 328 4.31 -14.27 11.09
CA LEU A 328 3.32 -13.26 11.46
C LEU A 328 2.10 -13.31 10.54
N THR A 329 2.31 -13.42 9.23
CA THR A 329 1.24 -13.45 8.23
C THR A 329 0.41 -14.74 8.37
N LEU A 330 1.02 -15.90 8.56
CA LEU A 330 0.32 -17.16 8.72
C LEU A 330 -0.49 -17.21 10.03
N CYS A 331 0.08 -16.72 11.13
CA CYS A 331 -0.64 -16.64 12.41
C CYS A 331 -1.86 -15.73 12.29
N VAL A 332 -1.70 -14.53 11.70
CA VAL A 332 -2.82 -13.58 11.52
C VAL A 332 -3.86 -14.11 10.53
N ALA A 333 -3.45 -14.80 9.47
CA ALA A 333 -4.38 -15.47 8.55
C ALA A 333 -5.18 -16.56 9.26
N GLY A 334 -4.53 -17.39 10.08
CA GLY A 334 -5.18 -18.42 10.91
C GLY A 334 -6.19 -17.82 11.88
N ILE A 335 -5.83 -16.73 12.57
CA ILE A 335 -6.74 -15.97 13.44
C ILE A 335 -7.93 -15.42 12.63
N GLY A 336 -7.69 -14.88 11.47
CA GLY A 336 -8.74 -14.36 10.57
C GLY A 336 -9.73 -15.46 10.17
N ILE A 337 -9.24 -16.61 9.75
CA ILE A 337 -10.05 -17.79 9.39
C ILE A 337 -10.88 -18.26 10.59
N TYR A 338 -10.25 -18.38 11.76
CA TYR A 338 -10.93 -18.77 12.99
C TYR A 338 -12.07 -17.79 13.36
N LYS A 339 -11.82 -16.48 13.27
CA LYS A 339 -12.84 -15.45 13.52
C LYS A 339 -13.98 -15.47 12.49
N ILE A 340 -13.68 -15.72 11.22
CA ILE A 340 -14.70 -15.91 10.18
C ILE A 340 -15.56 -17.13 10.49
N TYR A 341 -14.94 -18.24 10.86
CA TYR A 341 -15.65 -19.49 11.22
C TYR A 341 -16.58 -19.28 12.44
N ARG A 342 -16.08 -18.62 13.48
CA ARG A 342 -16.88 -18.32 14.68
C ARG A 342 -17.90 -17.19 14.51
N TRP A 343 -17.82 -16.36 13.52
CA TRP A 343 -18.66 -15.21 13.09
C TRP A 343 -19.63 -14.59 14.13
N LYS A 344 -19.38 -14.81 15.44
CA LYS A 344 -20.16 -14.24 16.56
C LYS A 344 -19.60 -12.90 17.06
N SER A 345 -18.51 -12.39 16.46
CA SER A 345 -17.81 -11.16 16.87
C SER A 345 -18.68 -9.91 16.69
N ALA A 346 -18.37 -8.88 17.47
CA ALA A 346 -19.04 -7.58 17.35
C ALA A 346 -18.92 -6.99 15.92
N PRO A 347 -19.92 -6.23 15.44
CA PRO A 347 -19.92 -5.71 14.06
C PRO A 347 -18.67 -4.91 13.67
N GLY A 348 -18.03 -4.21 14.60
CA GLY A 348 -16.81 -3.42 14.37
C GLY A 348 -15.59 -4.28 14.02
N GLU A 349 -15.41 -5.43 14.66
CA GLU A 349 -14.27 -6.33 14.45
C GLU A 349 -14.27 -7.03 13.10
N LYS A 350 -15.42 -7.08 12.42
CA LYS A 350 -15.59 -7.72 11.12
C LYS A 350 -15.00 -6.92 9.98
N ARG A 351 -14.88 -5.60 10.11
CA ARG A 351 -14.42 -4.72 9.02
C ARG A 351 -13.01 -5.03 8.55
N PRO A 352 -12.00 -5.17 9.41
CA PRO A 352 -10.66 -5.54 8.98
C PRO A 352 -10.60 -6.88 8.24
N LEU A 353 -11.43 -7.86 8.63
CA LEU A 353 -11.54 -9.16 7.95
C LEU A 353 -12.19 -9.01 6.57
N ILE A 354 -13.28 -8.24 6.46
CA ILE A 354 -13.94 -7.95 5.18
C ILE A 354 -12.96 -7.26 4.22
N TRP A 355 -12.19 -6.29 4.69
CA TRP A 355 -11.17 -5.63 3.87
C TRP A 355 -10.05 -6.59 3.48
N GLY A 356 -9.58 -7.45 4.39
CA GLY A 356 -8.60 -8.49 4.09
C GLY A 356 -9.08 -9.43 2.98
N LEU A 357 -10.34 -9.88 3.03
CA LEU A 357 -10.96 -10.70 1.99
C LEU A 357 -11.11 -9.92 0.67
N LEU A 358 -11.52 -8.66 0.74
CA LEU A 358 -11.66 -7.81 -0.44
C LEU A 358 -10.32 -7.62 -1.15
N PHE A 359 -9.28 -7.17 -0.43
CA PHE A 359 -7.96 -6.93 -1.01
C PHE A 359 -7.23 -8.22 -1.39
N GLY A 360 -7.40 -9.30 -0.62
CA GLY A 360 -6.90 -10.63 -0.98
C GLY A 360 -7.56 -11.18 -2.23
N GLY A 361 -8.88 -11.02 -2.36
CA GLY A 361 -9.62 -11.37 -3.55
C GLY A 361 -9.19 -10.55 -4.77
N TYR A 362 -9.00 -9.24 -4.58
CA TYR A 362 -8.44 -8.37 -5.63
C TYR A 362 -7.08 -8.87 -6.12
N ALA A 363 -6.18 -9.20 -5.21
CA ALA A 363 -4.86 -9.70 -5.55
C ALA A 363 -4.93 -11.03 -6.33
N ALA A 364 -5.76 -11.97 -5.87
CA ALA A 364 -5.95 -13.26 -6.53
C ALA A 364 -6.58 -13.11 -7.93
N ILE A 365 -7.62 -12.28 -8.08
CA ILE A 365 -8.29 -12.02 -9.36
C ILE A 365 -7.33 -11.31 -10.33
N SER A 366 -6.51 -10.38 -9.86
CA SER A 366 -5.53 -9.67 -10.68
C SER A 366 -4.53 -10.64 -11.31
N TYR A 367 -3.94 -11.54 -10.52
CA TYR A 367 -3.02 -12.55 -11.05
C TYR A 367 -3.72 -13.65 -11.84
N TRP A 368 -4.98 -13.94 -11.55
CA TRP A 368 -5.77 -14.89 -12.36
C TRP A 368 -6.01 -14.35 -13.77
N LYS A 369 -6.39 -13.06 -13.88
CA LYS A 369 -6.65 -12.41 -15.17
C LYS A 369 -5.39 -12.04 -15.93
N LEU A 370 -4.35 -11.62 -15.21
CA LEU A 370 -3.07 -11.17 -15.76
C LEU A 370 -1.96 -12.06 -15.18
N PRO A 371 -1.78 -13.26 -15.72
CA PRO A 371 -0.87 -14.26 -15.17
C PRO A 371 0.60 -13.97 -15.53
N TYR A 372 1.08 -12.81 -15.16
CA TYR A 372 2.46 -12.41 -15.34
C TYR A 372 3.19 -12.33 -13.99
N GLY A 373 4.50 -12.60 -13.96
CA GLY A 373 5.30 -12.53 -12.75
C GLY A 373 5.14 -11.21 -12.01
N CYS A 374 5.28 -10.09 -12.70
CA CYS A 374 5.13 -8.76 -12.13
C CYS A 374 3.71 -8.43 -11.59
N SER A 375 2.66 -9.16 -12.00
CA SER A 375 1.30 -8.98 -11.48
C SER A 375 1.15 -9.46 -10.03
N MET A 376 2.12 -10.23 -9.53
CA MET A 376 2.17 -10.71 -8.15
C MET A 376 2.87 -9.74 -7.19
N ASP A 377 3.44 -8.63 -7.68
CA ASP A 377 4.19 -7.69 -6.83
C ASP A 377 3.27 -7.05 -5.77
N PHE A 378 3.70 -7.15 -4.51
CA PHE A 378 2.95 -6.67 -3.36
C PHE A 378 2.69 -5.15 -3.35
N ARG A 379 3.45 -4.38 -4.13
CA ARG A 379 3.22 -2.92 -4.29
C ARG A 379 1.79 -2.57 -4.72
N TYR A 380 1.09 -3.49 -5.39
CA TYR A 380 -0.31 -3.30 -5.78
C TYR A 380 -1.30 -3.63 -4.67
N TYR A 381 -0.86 -4.33 -3.62
CA TYR A 381 -1.70 -4.93 -2.58
C TYR A 381 -1.34 -4.48 -1.17
N MET A 382 -0.66 -3.35 -1.02
CA MET A 382 -0.13 -2.83 0.26
C MET A 382 -1.19 -2.69 1.36
N MET A 383 -2.48 -2.53 1.00
CA MET A 383 -3.58 -2.56 1.97
C MET A 383 -3.70 -3.88 2.74
N LEU A 384 -3.19 -4.99 2.21
CA LEU A 384 -3.17 -6.27 2.93
C LEU A 384 -2.35 -6.19 4.21
N THR A 385 -1.22 -5.45 4.23
CA THR A 385 -0.46 -5.25 5.47
C THR A 385 -1.25 -4.45 6.50
N VAL A 386 -2.01 -3.44 6.08
CA VAL A 386 -2.88 -2.68 7.00
C VAL A 386 -3.97 -3.58 7.57
N CYS A 387 -4.62 -4.39 6.73
CA CYS A 387 -5.63 -5.35 7.17
C CYS A 387 -5.03 -6.39 8.14
N LYS A 388 -3.85 -6.95 7.81
CA LYS A 388 -3.08 -7.87 8.66
C LYS A 388 -2.84 -7.26 10.04
N VAL A 389 -2.37 -6.03 10.09
CA VAL A 389 -2.05 -5.32 11.33
C VAL A 389 -3.30 -4.99 12.16
N LEU A 390 -4.40 -4.61 11.50
CA LEU A 390 -5.68 -4.38 12.20
C LEU A 390 -6.20 -5.67 12.84
N VAL A 391 -6.20 -6.79 12.11
CA VAL A 391 -6.60 -8.11 12.66
C VAL A 391 -5.70 -8.52 13.83
N LEU A 392 -4.38 -8.32 13.68
CA LEU A 392 -3.40 -8.57 14.74
C LEU A 392 -3.73 -7.76 16.01
N CYS A 393 -3.89 -6.44 15.87
CA CYS A 393 -4.14 -5.55 17.01
C CYS A 393 -5.48 -5.84 17.68
N CYS A 394 -6.53 -6.13 16.92
CA CYS A 394 -7.81 -6.55 17.48
C CYS A 394 -7.66 -7.85 18.29
N PHE A 395 -6.90 -8.83 17.78
CA PHE A 395 -6.66 -10.08 18.52
C PHE A 395 -5.79 -9.89 19.79
N LEU A 396 -4.78 -9.02 19.72
CA LEU A 396 -3.92 -8.72 20.88
C LEU A 396 -4.66 -7.99 22.01
N ASP A 397 -5.81 -7.39 21.70
CA ASP A 397 -6.66 -6.67 22.65
C ASP A 397 -7.72 -7.54 23.31
N GLU A 398 -8.02 -8.71 22.74
CA GLU A 398 -9.01 -9.63 23.28
C GLU A 398 -8.58 -10.18 24.64
N GLU A 399 -9.51 -10.21 25.60
CA GLU A 399 -9.30 -10.88 26.86
C GLU A 399 -9.42 -12.40 26.63
N PRO A 400 -8.42 -13.19 27.07
CA PRO A 400 -8.49 -14.63 26.95
C PRO A 400 -9.64 -15.20 27.81
N GLU A 401 -10.59 -15.86 27.18
CA GLU A 401 -11.76 -16.42 27.84
C GLU A 401 -11.97 -17.91 27.50
N GLY A 402 -12.58 -18.64 28.42
CA GLY A 402 -13.00 -20.02 28.22
C GLY A 402 -11.88 -21.05 28.29
N HIS A 403 -12.14 -22.23 27.70
CA HIS A 403 -11.28 -23.43 27.85
C HIS A 403 -9.89 -23.27 27.21
N PHE A 404 -9.73 -22.38 26.22
CA PHE A 404 -8.47 -22.13 25.50
C PHE A 404 -7.79 -20.80 25.90
N ALA A 405 -8.11 -20.27 27.10
CA ALA A 405 -7.57 -18.97 27.52
C ALA A 405 -6.03 -18.94 27.64
N GLN A 406 -5.43 -20.05 28.10
CA GLN A 406 -3.98 -20.16 28.26
C GLN A 406 -3.27 -20.18 26.90
N GLU A 407 -3.78 -20.95 25.95
CA GLU A 407 -3.25 -21.04 24.59
C GLU A 407 -3.39 -19.69 23.87
N GLN A 408 -4.51 -18.99 24.02
CA GLN A 408 -4.71 -17.66 23.48
C GLN A 408 -3.71 -16.67 24.07
N LEU A 409 -3.48 -16.69 25.39
CA LEU A 409 -2.49 -15.84 26.06
C LEU A 409 -1.07 -16.13 25.56
N LEU A 410 -0.73 -17.41 25.39
CA LEU A 410 0.57 -17.83 24.86
C LEU A 410 0.77 -17.33 23.42
N LEU A 411 -0.26 -17.48 22.59
CA LEU A 411 -0.24 -16.99 21.21
C LEU A 411 -0.09 -15.47 21.15
N GLN A 412 -0.82 -14.72 22.00
CA GLN A 412 -0.67 -13.25 22.09
C GLN A 412 0.74 -12.83 22.50
N LYS A 413 1.35 -13.53 23.48
CA LYS A 413 2.75 -13.28 23.89
C LYS A 413 3.72 -13.58 22.74
N GLY A 414 3.53 -14.70 22.06
CA GLY A 414 4.33 -15.08 20.89
C GLY A 414 4.25 -14.06 19.77
N LEU A 415 3.04 -13.56 19.43
CA LEU A 415 2.82 -12.54 18.41
C LEU A 415 3.48 -11.20 18.77
N LYS A 416 3.43 -10.79 20.04
CA LYS A 416 4.14 -9.59 20.52
C LYS A 416 5.66 -9.75 20.31
N GLY A 417 6.23 -10.89 20.71
CA GLY A 417 7.63 -11.22 20.45
C GLY A 417 7.99 -11.20 18.97
N LEU A 418 7.12 -11.78 18.14
CA LEU A 418 7.30 -11.82 16.68
C LEU A 418 7.28 -10.43 16.04
N CYS A 419 6.43 -9.49 16.52
CA CYS A 419 6.46 -8.10 16.10
C CYS A 419 7.80 -7.43 16.43
N PHE A 420 8.39 -7.69 17.60
CA PHE A 420 9.71 -7.17 17.95
C PHE A 420 10.81 -7.73 17.06
N LEU A 421 10.82 -9.04 16.82
CA LEU A 421 11.80 -9.68 15.94
C LEU A 421 11.68 -9.15 14.51
N PHE A 422 10.47 -9.10 13.96
CA PHE A 422 10.21 -8.52 12.64
C PHE A 422 10.74 -7.09 12.55
N THR A 423 10.40 -6.24 13.51
CA THR A 423 10.82 -4.83 13.54
C THR A 423 12.34 -4.71 13.64
N GLY A 424 12.98 -5.47 14.52
CA GLY A 424 14.43 -5.46 14.69
C GLY A 424 15.17 -5.87 13.43
N PHE A 425 14.74 -6.96 12.78
CA PHE A 425 15.35 -7.41 11.52
C PHE A 425 15.03 -6.47 10.34
N SER A 426 13.88 -5.81 10.34
CA SER A 426 13.58 -4.80 9.32
C SER A 426 14.45 -3.55 9.47
N ILE A 427 14.73 -3.11 10.71
CA ILE A 427 15.69 -2.03 10.97
C ILE A 427 17.10 -2.46 10.56
N LEU A 428 17.51 -3.68 10.91
CA LEU A 428 18.81 -4.20 10.51
C LEU A 428 18.95 -4.26 8.98
N PHE A 429 17.91 -4.75 8.29
CA PHE A 429 17.87 -4.75 6.83
C PHE A 429 18.04 -3.34 6.25
N PHE A 430 17.34 -2.35 6.82
CA PHE A 430 17.47 -0.96 6.39
C PHE A 430 18.88 -0.39 6.61
N VAL A 431 19.49 -0.65 7.76
CA VAL A 431 20.84 -0.14 8.09
C VAL A 431 21.92 -0.74 7.20
N MET A 432 21.70 -1.97 6.69
CA MET A 432 22.63 -2.66 5.80
C MET A 432 22.43 -2.33 4.32
N LEU A 433 21.44 -1.52 3.98
CA LEU A 433 21.15 -1.03 2.62
C LEU A 433 22.10 0.06 2.19
#